data_e304d0a71e7f4a30279d363422c77050
#
_entry.id   e304d0a71e7f4a30279d363422c77050
#
_cell.length_a   1.000
_cell.length_b   1.000
_cell.length_c   1.000
_cell.angle_alpha   90.00
_cell.angle_beta   90.00
_cell.angle_gamma   90.00
#
_symmetry.space_group_name_H-M   'P 1'
#
loop_
_entity.id
_entity.type
_entity.pdbx_description
1 polymer ?
#
loop_
_entity_poly.entity_id
_entity_poly.type
_entity_poly.pdbx_seq_one_letter_code
_entity_poly.pdbx_strand_id
1 'polypeptide(L)'
;LNALRTEIVEAISTPGVELSPVLVSTSDKDITDGAATILRNGFQLLMGDRNALAYERLSDLYETISPHGGGAGAAFDLVLNGYNMVSVPYSGYYGWVTGSTLAELYRDQGVKIFAKNLRSGLDKTGVNDDIYKTALEDPPHFWYFNNGVTFTAERVARTLKGGAAADNVSLSISSGSIVNGAQTTSTLAKLLDVEGGAEALARLKCLVRVVEIPKTDASFSTDVT
;
A
#
# COMPACT_ATOMS: atom_id res chain seq x y z
N LEU A 1 -22.42 10.96 -22.67
CA LEU A 1 -21.29 11.40 -23.50
C LEU A 1 -21.58 12.75 -24.19
N ASN A 2 -22.78 12.97 -24.75
CA ASN A 2 -23.10 14.25 -25.41
C ASN A 2 -23.20 15.43 -24.43
N ALA A 3 -23.79 15.26 -23.24
CA ALA A 3 -23.90 16.30 -22.22
C ALA A 3 -22.50 16.75 -21.74
N LEU A 4 -21.61 15.79 -21.40
CA LEU A 4 -20.24 16.08 -20.97
C LEU A 4 -19.44 16.79 -22.08
N ARG A 5 -19.63 16.42 -23.34
CA ARG A 5 -19.00 17.10 -24.47
C ARG A 5 -19.46 18.56 -24.58
N THR A 6 -20.75 18.83 -24.38
CA THR A 6 -21.29 20.19 -24.43
C THR A 6 -20.72 21.04 -23.29
N GLU A 7 -20.69 20.52 -22.05
CA GLU A 7 -20.10 21.19 -20.88
C GLU A 7 -18.62 21.51 -21.10
N ILE A 8 -17.85 20.58 -21.65
CA ILE A 8 -16.43 20.79 -21.97
C ILE A 8 -16.27 21.89 -23.00
N VAL A 9 -17.07 21.89 -24.08
CA VAL A 9 -17.00 22.90 -25.14
C VAL A 9 -17.39 24.28 -24.62
N GLU A 10 -18.40 24.38 -23.77
CA GLU A 10 -18.80 25.63 -23.12
C GLU A 10 -17.70 26.15 -22.18
N ALA A 11 -17.10 25.27 -21.36
CA ALA A 11 -15.99 25.63 -20.47
C ALA A 11 -14.77 26.17 -21.25
N ILE A 12 -14.40 25.49 -22.37
CA ILE A 12 -13.26 25.90 -23.23
C ILE A 12 -13.53 27.25 -23.90
N SER A 13 -14.79 27.55 -24.21
CA SER A 13 -15.19 28.78 -24.88
C SER A 13 -15.30 29.99 -23.93
N THR A 14 -15.16 29.77 -22.63
CA THR A 14 -15.27 30.85 -21.63
C THR A 14 -13.94 31.60 -21.52
N PRO A 15 -13.92 32.93 -21.71
CA PRO A 15 -12.68 33.72 -21.59
C PRO A 15 -12.05 33.59 -20.19
N GLY A 16 -10.75 33.34 -20.13
CA GLY A 16 -9.99 33.22 -18.87
C GLY A 16 -9.96 31.81 -18.25
N VAL A 17 -10.59 30.83 -18.90
CA VAL A 17 -10.44 29.42 -18.48
C VAL A 17 -9.16 28.86 -19.07
N GLU A 18 -8.29 28.36 -18.20
CA GLU A 18 -7.11 27.58 -18.59
C GLU A 18 -7.42 26.08 -18.48
N LEU A 19 -7.07 25.35 -19.51
CA LEU A 19 -7.19 23.89 -19.52
C LEU A 19 -5.84 23.28 -19.21
N SER A 20 -5.81 22.44 -18.21
CA SER A 20 -4.63 21.63 -17.86
C SER A 20 -4.94 20.16 -18.11
N PRO A 21 -4.71 19.67 -19.33
CA PRO A 21 -4.96 18.28 -19.65
C PRO A 21 -3.93 17.38 -18.98
N VAL A 22 -4.42 16.32 -18.36
CA VAL A 22 -3.60 15.31 -17.71
C VAL A 22 -3.95 13.95 -18.30
N LEU A 23 -2.96 13.27 -18.87
CA LEU A 23 -3.07 11.88 -19.27
C LEU A 23 -2.63 10.99 -18.11
N VAL A 24 -3.55 10.21 -17.58
CA VAL A 24 -3.25 9.24 -16.51
C VAL A 24 -3.09 7.85 -17.11
N SER A 25 -1.95 7.23 -16.87
CA SER A 25 -1.70 5.83 -17.23
C SER A 25 -1.93 4.91 -16.03
N THR A 26 -2.56 3.77 -16.26
CA THR A 26 -2.67 2.68 -15.28
C THR A 26 -1.39 1.82 -15.19
N SER A 27 -0.35 2.19 -15.94
CA SER A 27 0.96 1.54 -15.94
C SER A 27 1.96 2.39 -15.18
N ASP A 28 2.81 1.75 -14.38
CA ASP A 28 3.96 2.40 -13.72
C ASP A 28 5.18 2.53 -14.64
N LYS A 29 5.06 2.11 -15.91
CA LYS A 29 6.10 2.31 -16.92
C LYS A 29 5.95 3.68 -17.54
N ASP A 30 7.06 4.35 -17.73
CA ASP A 30 7.10 5.58 -18.53
C ASP A 30 6.69 5.29 -19.97
N ILE A 31 6.02 6.27 -20.59
CA ILE A 31 5.77 6.21 -22.01
C ILE A 31 7.08 6.36 -22.78
N THR A 32 7.22 5.63 -23.87
CA THR A 32 8.39 5.79 -24.74
C THR A 32 8.45 7.20 -25.32
N ASP A 33 9.66 7.70 -25.58
CA ASP A 33 9.87 9.03 -26.18
C ASP A 33 9.07 9.23 -27.47
N GLY A 34 8.95 8.19 -28.29
CA GLY A 34 8.13 8.22 -29.49
C GLY A 34 6.65 8.42 -29.21
N ALA A 35 6.09 7.70 -28.23
CA ALA A 35 4.70 7.86 -27.82
C ALA A 35 4.45 9.23 -27.17
N ALA A 36 5.36 9.71 -26.33
CA ALA A 36 5.31 11.03 -25.73
C ALA A 36 5.28 12.15 -26.78
N THR A 37 6.09 11.99 -27.82
CA THR A 37 6.14 12.95 -28.96
C THR A 37 4.84 12.95 -29.76
N ILE A 38 4.28 11.78 -30.07
CA ILE A 38 3.00 11.66 -30.79
C ILE A 38 1.86 12.30 -29.98
N LEU A 39 1.81 12.03 -28.67
CA LEU A 39 0.80 12.59 -27.78
C LEU A 39 0.91 14.11 -27.69
N ARG A 40 2.13 14.66 -27.48
CA ARG A 40 2.35 16.12 -27.45
C ARG A 40 1.96 16.79 -28.74
N ASN A 41 2.42 16.26 -29.88
CA ASN A 41 2.12 16.84 -31.20
C ASN A 41 0.62 16.78 -31.51
N GLY A 42 -0.05 15.66 -31.23
CA GLY A 42 -1.49 15.52 -31.40
C GLY A 42 -2.28 16.47 -30.50
N PHE A 43 -1.84 16.64 -29.28
CA PHE A 43 -2.48 17.56 -28.33
C PHE A 43 -2.26 19.04 -28.74
N GLN A 44 -1.06 19.41 -29.14
CA GLN A 44 -0.72 20.75 -29.62
C GLN A 44 -1.52 21.15 -30.86
N LEU A 45 -1.79 20.20 -31.79
CA LEU A 45 -2.66 20.41 -32.92
C LEU A 45 -4.12 20.69 -32.53
N LEU A 46 -4.60 20.11 -31.41
CA LEU A 46 -5.98 20.27 -30.96
C LEU A 46 -6.17 21.53 -30.09
N MET A 47 -5.21 21.87 -29.27
CA MET A 47 -5.36 22.87 -28.21
C MET A 47 -4.44 24.09 -28.38
N GLY A 48 -3.52 24.09 -29.35
CA GLY A 48 -2.53 25.15 -29.57
C GLY A 48 -1.41 25.15 -28.51
N ASP A 49 -0.48 26.10 -28.65
CA ASP A 49 0.76 26.16 -27.86
C ASP A 49 0.58 26.56 -26.37
N ARG A 50 -0.64 26.86 -25.94
CA ARG A 50 -0.89 27.46 -24.63
C ARG A 50 -0.94 26.44 -23.48
N ASN A 51 -1.08 25.17 -23.77
CA ASN A 51 -1.30 24.14 -22.74
C ASN A 51 -0.34 22.97 -22.92
N ALA A 52 0.45 22.66 -21.88
CA ALA A 52 1.28 21.47 -21.87
C ALA A 52 0.45 20.26 -21.41
N LEU A 53 0.53 19.16 -22.16
CA LEU A 53 -0.01 17.87 -21.70
C LEU A 53 0.87 17.36 -20.56
N ALA A 54 0.31 17.22 -19.39
CA ALA A 54 0.94 16.50 -18.29
C ALA A 54 0.69 14.99 -18.46
N TYR A 55 1.68 14.19 -18.10
CA TYR A 55 1.57 12.75 -18.05
C TYR A 55 1.82 12.30 -16.61
N GLU A 56 0.84 11.60 -16.06
CA GLU A 56 0.89 11.08 -14.70
C GLU A 56 0.75 9.55 -14.75
N ARG A 57 1.63 8.87 -14.05
CA ARG A 57 1.52 7.44 -13.81
C ARG A 57 0.51 7.20 -12.70
N LEU A 58 0.04 5.97 -12.58
CA LEU A 58 -0.85 5.59 -11.47
C LEU A 58 -0.21 5.87 -10.11
N SER A 59 1.10 5.62 -9.98
CA SER A 59 1.88 5.97 -8.79
C SER A 59 1.89 7.46 -8.48
N ASP A 60 2.11 8.30 -9.50
CA ASP A 60 2.17 9.76 -9.37
C ASP A 60 0.79 10.33 -8.97
N LEU A 61 -0.27 9.80 -9.61
CA LEU A 61 -1.65 10.15 -9.27
C LEU A 61 -1.98 9.75 -7.83
N TYR A 62 -1.57 8.56 -7.42
CA TYR A 62 -1.77 8.07 -6.06
C TYR A 62 -1.06 8.96 -5.03
N GLU A 63 0.16 9.40 -5.30
CA GLU A 63 0.89 10.35 -4.45
C GLU A 63 0.17 11.70 -4.37
N THR A 64 -0.40 12.17 -5.48
CA THR A 64 -1.11 13.45 -5.55
C THR A 64 -2.47 13.42 -4.85
N ILE A 65 -3.23 12.33 -5.00
CA ILE A 65 -4.58 12.18 -4.42
C ILE A 65 -4.51 11.69 -2.97
N SER A 66 -3.42 11.04 -2.58
CA SER A 66 -3.27 10.57 -1.21
C SER A 66 -3.30 11.75 -0.23
N PRO A 67 -4.22 11.79 0.75
CA PRO A 67 -4.47 12.96 1.61
C PRO A 67 -3.25 13.44 2.41
N HIS A 68 -2.12 12.80 2.26
CA HIS A 68 -0.90 13.03 3.03
C HIS A 68 0.34 13.28 2.17
N GLY A 69 0.17 13.74 0.92
CA GLY A 69 1.24 14.25 0.06
C GLY A 69 2.55 13.48 0.16
N GLY A 70 2.83 12.58 -0.80
CA GLY A 70 4.14 11.96 -0.97
C GLY A 70 4.61 11.08 0.19
N GLY A 71 4.21 9.82 0.20
CA GLY A 71 5.04 8.78 0.78
C GLY A 71 5.28 8.70 2.29
N ALA A 72 4.63 9.52 3.11
CA ALA A 72 4.66 9.32 4.55
C ALA A 72 3.79 8.12 4.91
N GLY A 73 4.41 6.96 5.10
CA GLY A 73 3.74 5.76 5.59
C GLY A 73 3.02 6.01 6.93
N ALA A 74 2.27 5.02 7.39
CA ALA A 74 1.50 5.09 8.63
C ALA A 74 2.41 5.08 9.86
N ALA A 75 1.96 5.69 10.95
CA ALA A 75 2.57 5.54 12.27
C ALA A 75 1.65 4.67 13.13
N PHE A 76 2.20 3.61 13.71
CA PHE A 76 1.44 2.67 14.53
C PHE A 76 2.35 1.84 15.43
N ASP A 77 1.75 1.24 16.45
CA ASP A 77 2.41 0.27 17.32
C ASP A 77 2.05 -1.16 16.88
N LEU A 78 3.00 -2.07 16.98
CA LEU A 78 2.82 -3.48 16.66
C LEU A 78 3.50 -4.37 17.71
N VAL A 79 2.77 -5.33 18.25
CA VAL A 79 3.34 -6.31 19.16
C VAL A 79 3.62 -7.61 18.42
N LEU A 80 4.90 -7.97 18.31
CA LEU A 80 5.31 -9.25 17.72
C LEU A 80 5.47 -10.29 18.82
N ASN A 81 4.88 -11.46 18.60
CA ASN A 81 5.05 -12.65 19.44
C ASN A 81 6.09 -13.57 18.81
N GLY A 82 6.81 -14.34 19.63
CA GLY A 82 7.90 -15.20 19.15
C GLY A 82 8.94 -14.39 18.37
N TYR A 83 9.26 -13.22 18.88
CA TYR A 83 10.09 -12.23 18.24
C TYR A 83 11.54 -12.65 18.09
N ASN A 84 12.12 -12.32 16.96
CA ASN A 84 13.55 -12.36 16.71
C ASN A 84 13.97 -11.21 15.79
N MET A 85 15.28 -10.98 15.60
CA MET A 85 15.77 -9.87 14.79
C MET A 85 17.04 -10.20 14.01
N VAL A 86 17.27 -9.47 12.94
CA VAL A 86 18.53 -9.34 12.21
C VAL A 86 18.98 -7.88 12.23
N SER A 87 20.29 -7.62 12.20
CA SER A 87 20.80 -6.26 12.38
C SER A 87 21.64 -5.74 11.22
N VAL A 88 21.97 -6.60 10.24
CA VAL A 88 22.87 -6.26 9.14
C VAL A 88 22.30 -6.80 7.82
N PRO A 89 22.27 -6.02 6.73
CA PRO A 89 22.68 -4.61 6.61
C PRO A 89 21.69 -3.63 7.24
N TYR A 90 20.43 -4.03 7.40
CA TYR A 90 19.35 -3.24 8.00
C TYR A 90 18.77 -3.96 9.21
N SER A 91 18.21 -3.19 10.15
CA SER A 91 17.46 -3.79 11.25
C SER A 91 16.18 -4.42 10.73
N GLY A 92 16.03 -5.71 10.92
CA GLY A 92 14.84 -6.48 10.57
C GLY A 92 14.29 -7.20 11.80
N TYR A 93 12.99 -7.10 12.00
CA TYR A 93 12.26 -7.73 13.10
C TYR A 93 11.27 -8.72 12.50
N TYR A 94 11.13 -9.90 13.10
CA TYR A 94 10.15 -10.88 12.66
C TYR A 94 9.55 -11.64 13.82
N GLY A 95 8.35 -12.10 13.63
CA GLY A 95 7.55 -12.83 14.59
C GLY A 95 6.16 -13.08 14.03
N TRP A 96 5.19 -13.30 14.88
CA TRP A 96 3.82 -13.48 14.44
C TRP A 96 2.88 -12.54 15.20
N VAL A 97 1.76 -12.25 14.56
CA VAL A 97 0.63 -11.53 15.13
C VAL A 97 -0.65 -12.34 14.91
N THR A 98 -1.72 -12.01 15.62
CA THR A 98 -3.04 -12.56 15.32
C THR A 98 -3.63 -11.90 14.07
N GLY A 99 -4.59 -12.56 13.43
CA GLY A 99 -5.34 -11.97 12.34
C GLY A 99 -6.08 -10.70 12.77
N SER A 100 -6.58 -10.65 14.00
CA SER A 100 -7.22 -9.46 14.57
C SER A 100 -6.30 -8.25 14.54
N THR A 101 -5.02 -8.42 14.91
CA THR A 101 -4.04 -7.32 14.90
C THR A 101 -3.89 -6.70 13.51
N LEU A 102 -3.78 -7.52 12.45
CA LEU A 102 -3.65 -7.03 11.08
C LEU A 102 -4.94 -6.42 10.55
N ALA A 103 -6.07 -7.03 10.86
CA ALA A 103 -7.38 -6.56 10.44
C ALA A 103 -7.74 -5.20 11.05
N GLU A 104 -7.49 -5.02 12.35
CA GLU A 104 -7.68 -3.77 13.07
C GLU A 104 -6.72 -2.69 12.58
N LEU A 105 -5.45 -3.04 12.39
CA LEU A 105 -4.45 -2.12 11.85
C LEU A 105 -4.88 -1.57 10.48
N TYR A 106 -5.39 -2.43 9.60
CA TYR A 106 -5.90 -1.98 8.31
C TYR A 106 -7.14 -1.10 8.45
N ARG A 107 -8.07 -1.44 9.33
CA ARG A 107 -9.26 -0.64 9.59
C ARG A 107 -8.91 0.76 10.11
N ASP A 108 -7.91 0.86 10.98
CA ASP A 108 -7.49 2.12 11.62
C ASP A 108 -6.66 3.00 10.67
N GLN A 109 -5.76 2.41 9.89
CA GLN A 109 -4.84 3.14 9.02
C GLN A 109 -5.36 3.31 7.57
N GLY A 110 -6.27 2.43 7.14
CA GLY A 110 -6.80 2.43 5.79
C GLY A 110 -5.71 2.24 4.74
N VAL A 111 -5.89 2.89 3.61
CA VAL A 111 -4.96 2.80 2.47
C VAL A 111 -3.57 3.39 2.73
N LYS A 112 -3.39 4.20 3.76
CA LYS A 112 -2.09 4.78 4.14
C LYS A 112 -1.04 3.72 4.43
N ILE A 113 -1.47 2.56 4.93
CA ILE A 113 -0.56 1.46 5.25
C ILE A 113 0.06 0.82 4.00
N PHE A 114 -0.42 1.15 2.81
CA PHE A 114 0.10 0.68 1.53
C PHE A 114 0.87 1.75 0.74
N ALA A 115 1.20 2.89 1.35
CA ALA A 115 1.79 4.04 0.68
C ALA A 115 3.06 3.74 -0.14
N LYS A 116 3.83 2.71 0.22
CA LYS A 116 5.03 2.25 -0.50
C LYS A 116 4.81 0.93 -1.27
N ASN A 117 3.57 0.46 -1.40
CA ASN A 117 3.26 -0.77 -2.12
C ASN A 117 2.98 -0.48 -3.60
N LEU A 118 4.00 -0.51 -4.42
CA LEU A 118 3.92 -0.26 -5.87
C LEU A 118 3.10 -1.31 -6.64
N ARG A 119 2.76 -2.45 -6.03
CA ARG A 119 2.02 -3.56 -6.66
C ARG A 119 0.54 -3.61 -6.27
N SER A 120 -0.05 -2.50 -5.87
CA SER A 120 -1.42 -2.43 -5.34
C SER A 120 -2.53 -2.71 -6.37
N GLY A 121 -2.31 -3.64 -7.28
CA GLY A 121 -3.38 -4.32 -8.00
C GLY A 121 -4.13 -5.27 -7.05
N LEU A 122 -5.02 -4.73 -6.24
CA LEU A 122 -5.77 -5.44 -5.18
C LEU A 122 -6.78 -6.48 -5.70
N ASP A 123 -6.91 -6.67 -7.00
CA ASP A 123 -7.95 -7.50 -7.62
C ASP A 123 -7.40 -8.75 -8.32
N LYS A 124 -6.88 -9.71 -7.52
CA LYS A 124 -6.84 -11.11 -7.94
C LYS A 124 -7.89 -11.87 -7.12
N THR A 125 -9.10 -11.93 -7.62
CA THR A 125 -10.28 -12.50 -6.95
C THR A 125 -10.04 -13.92 -6.41
N GLY A 126 -9.41 -14.81 -7.15
CA GLY A 126 -9.16 -16.18 -6.71
C GLY A 126 -8.24 -16.32 -5.48
N VAL A 127 -7.16 -15.54 -5.40
CA VAL A 127 -6.25 -15.59 -4.25
C VAL A 127 -6.90 -15.04 -2.97
N ASN A 128 -7.77 -14.05 -3.10
CA ASN A 128 -8.50 -13.49 -1.97
C ASN A 128 -9.51 -14.49 -1.40
N ASP A 129 -10.12 -15.31 -2.24
CA ASP A 129 -11.08 -16.34 -1.81
C ASP A 129 -10.39 -17.44 -1.00
N ASP A 130 -9.20 -17.89 -1.41
CA ASP A 130 -8.42 -18.90 -0.68
C ASP A 130 -7.93 -18.37 0.68
N ILE A 131 -7.46 -17.11 0.73
CA ILE A 131 -7.08 -16.44 1.99
C ILE A 131 -8.28 -16.33 2.92
N TYR A 132 -9.43 -15.88 2.40
CA TYR A 132 -10.67 -15.72 3.15
C TYR A 132 -11.15 -17.04 3.73
N LYS A 133 -11.22 -18.07 2.89
CA LYS A 133 -11.66 -19.40 3.28
C LYS A 133 -10.77 -20.02 4.36
N THR A 134 -9.45 -19.99 4.17
CA THR A 134 -8.51 -20.51 5.16
C THR A 134 -8.59 -19.74 6.48
N ALA A 135 -8.71 -18.41 6.42
CA ALA A 135 -8.78 -17.59 7.62
C ALA A 135 -10.05 -17.84 8.44
N LEU A 136 -11.19 -18.10 7.78
CA LEU A 136 -12.48 -18.30 8.44
C LEU A 136 -12.67 -19.76 8.89
N GLU A 137 -12.41 -20.72 8.00
CA GLU A 137 -12.75 -22.12 8.20
C GLU A 137 -11.64 -22.91 8.92
N ASP A 138 -10.37 -22.52 8.70
CA ASP A 138 -9.21 -23.24 9.25
C ASP A 138 -8.09 -22.31 9.75
N PRO A 139 -8.40 -21.41 10.71
CA PRO A 139 -7.44 -20.40 11.20
C PRO A 139 -6.10 -20.95 11.68
N PRO A 140 -6.01 -22.15 12.34
CA PRO A 140 -4.75 -22.67 12.82
C PRO A 140 -3.76 -23.01 11.69
N HIS A 141 -4.23 -23.39 10.51
CA HIS A 141 -3.38 -23.73 9.37
C HIS A 141 -2.98 -22.50 8.53
N PHE A 142 -3.51 -21.34 8.81
CA PHE A 142 -3.19 -20.11 8.08
C PHE A 142 -1.69 -19.81 8.04
N TRP A 143 -0.98 -20.06 9.13
CA TRP A 143 0.47 -19.91 9.22
C TRP A 143 1.23 -20.70 8.15
N TYR A 144 0.76 -21.87 7.79
CA TYR A 144 1.44 -22.76 6.84
C TYR A 144 1.15 -22.42 5.39
N PHE A 145 0.00 -21.82 5.12
CA PHE A 145 -0.48 -21.56 3.75
C PHE A 145 -0.28 -20.12 3.31
N ASN A 146 0.04 -19.20 4.25
CA ASN A 146 0.19 -17.79 3.94
C ASN A 146 1.65 -17.35 4.10
N ASN A 147 2.14 -16.56 3.13
CA ASN A 147 3.52 -16.04 3.12
C ASN A 147 3.77 -14.93 4.14
N GLY A 148 2.75 -14.50 4.88
CA GLY A 148 2.84 -13.44 5.86
C GLY A 148 2.81 -12.05 5.27
N VAL A 149 3.09 -11.06 6.12
CA VAL A 149 3.06 -9.64 5.79
C VAL A 149 4.44 -9.03 6.04
N THR A 150 4.93 -8.25 5.08
CA THR A 150 6.19 -7.51 5.21
C THR A 150 5.92 -6.02 5.22
N PHE A 151 6.40 -5.36 6.27
CA PHE A 151 6.42 -3.91 6.41
C PHE A 151 7.82 -3.38 6.14
N THR A 152 7.90 -2.22 5.51
CA THR A 152 9.08 -1.35 5.57
C THR A 152 8.74 -0.15 6.44
N ALA A 153 9.71 0.39 7.15
CA ALA A 153 9.56 1.57 8.01
C ALA A 153 10.80 2.44 7.95
N GLU A 154 10.65 3.75 8.12
CA GLU A 154 11.81 4.65 8.18
C GLU A 154 12.49 4.59 9.53
N ARG A 155 11.72 4.31 10.58
CA ARG A 155 12.22 4.17 11.95
C ARG A 155 11.38 3.18 12.74
N VAL A 156 12.06 2.33 13.50
CA VAL A 156 11.45 1.37 14.42
C VAL A 156 12.05 1.55 15.80
N ALA A 157 11.24 1.98 16.76
CA ALA A 157 11.63 1.95 18.17
C ALA A 157 11.06 0.69 18.83
N ARG A 158 11.90 -0.04 19.57
CA ARG A 158 11.50 -1.29 20.23
C ARG A 158 11.45 -1.16 21.74
N THR A 159 10.44 -1.77 22.34
CA THR A 159 10.34 -1.94 23.79
C THR A 159 10.06 -3.40 24.11
N LEU A 160 10.94 -4.03 24.85
CA LEU A 160 10.72 -5.40 25.33
C LEU A 160 9.61 -5.39 26.39
N LYS A 161 8.58 -6.20 26.19
CA LYS A 161 7.50 -6.39 27.16
C LYS A 161 7.77 -7.67 27.93
N GLY A 162 7.95 -7.58 29.26
CA GLY A 162 8.08 -8.75 30.15
C GLY A 162 9.49 -9.13 30.57
N GLY A 163 10.48 -8.24 30.43
CA GLY A 163 11.88 -8.49 30.87
C GLY A 163 12.72 -9.30 29.90
N ALA A 164 13.92 -9.73 30.29
CA ALA A 164 14.92 -10.34 29.42
C ALA A 164 14.55 -11.73 28.84
N ALA A 165 13.48 -12.35 29.32
CA ALA A 165 12.96 -13.65 28.86
C ALA A 165 11.65 -13.51 28.07
N ALA A 166 11.28 -12.30 27.63
CA ALA A 166 10.02 -12.09 26.96
C ALA A 166 10.13 -12.47 25.48
N ASP A 167 9.27 -13.37 25.04
CA ASP A 167 9.13 -13.74 23.63
C ASP A 167 8.40 -12.67 22.80
N ASN A 168 8.05 -11.53 23.42
CA ASN A 168 7.24 -10.48 22.82
C ASN A 168 7.96 -9.14 22.81
N VAL A 169 7.82 -8.41 21.71
CA VAL A 169 8.34 -7.05 21.57
C VAL A 169 7.25 -6.11 21.08
N SER A 170 7.21 -4.90 21.64
CA SER A 170 6.41 -3.79 21.09
C SER A 170 7.31 -2.97 20.18
N LEU A 171 6.89 -2.80 18.94
CA LEU A 171 7.54 -1.97 17.94
C LEU A 171 6.69 -0.72 17.73
N SER A 172 7.27 0.47 17.93
CA SER A 172 6.66 1.73 17.51
C SER A 172 7.23 2.09 16.15
N ILE A 173 6.38 2.07 15.14
CA ILE A 173 6.73 2.17 13.72
C ILE A 173 6.39 3.57 13.23
N SER A 174 7.34 4.23 12.59
CA SER A 174 7.16 5.52 11.93
C SER A 174 7.36 5.39 10.43
N SER A 175 6.45 5.98 9.65
CA SER A 175 6.44 5.88 8.17
C SER A 175 6.44 4.42 7.72
N GLY A 176 5.62 3.59 8.36
CA GLY A 176 5.45 2.18 8.05
C GLY A 176 4.55 1.95 6.84
N SER A 177 4.91 1.00 5.98
CA SER A 177 4.09 0.59 4.85
C SER A 177 4.18 -0.90 4.61
N ILE A 178 3.06 -1.54 4.27
CA ILE A 178 3.02 -2.93 3.83
C ILE A 178 3.52 -2.98 2.38
N VAL A 179 4.61 -3.67 2.14
CA VAL A 179 5.18 -3.89 0.81
C VAL A 179 4.88 -5.28 0.26
N ASN A 180 4.52 -6.23 1.13
CA ASN A 180 4.04 -7.55 0.75
C ASN A 180 2.94 -8.00 1.73
N GLY A 181 1.90 -8.71 1.22
CA GLY A 181 0.78 -9.18 2.02
C GLY A 181 -0.39 -8.19 2.10
N ALA A 182 -0.49 -7.24 1.18
CA ALA A 182 -1.61 -6.30 1.10
C ALA A 182 -2.96 -7.01 0.94
N GLN A 183 -3.02 -8.02 0.06
CA GLN A 183 -4.22 -8.85 -0.12
C GLN A 183 -4.57 -9.62 1.15
N THR A 184 -3.57 -10.19 1.83
CA THR A 184 -3.77 -10.85 3.12
C THR A 184 -4.42 -9.90 4.12
N THR A 185 -3.82 -8.73 4.33
CA THR A 185 -4.28 -7.76 5.32
C THR A 185 -5.68 -7.23 5.01
N SER A 186 -5.94 -6.86 3.75
CA SER A 186 -7.26 -6.37 3.33
C SER A 186 -8.35 -7.45 3.39
N THR A 187 -8.00 -8.71 3.10
CA THR A 187 -8.94 -9.83 3.20
C THR A 187 -9.26 -10.17 4.65
N LEU A 188 -8.26 -10.17 5.54
CA LEU A 188 -8.51 -10.36 6.98
C LEU A 188 -9.41 -9.26 7.56
N ALA A 189 -9.25 -8.02 7.12
CA ALA A 189 -10.10 -6.92 7.59
C ALA A 189 -11.59 -7.11 7.26
N LYS A 190 -11.91 -7.75 6.13
CA LYS A 190 -13.30 -8.07 5.76
C LYS A 190 -13.96 -9.06 6.74
N LEU A 191 -13.17 -9.88 7.41
CA LEU A 191 -13.67 -10.85 8.40
C LEU A 191 -14.15 -10.19 9.70
N LEU A 192 -13.77 -8.95 9.99
CA LEU A 192 -14.26 -8.23 11.17
C LEU A 192 -15.78 -8.03 11.16
N ASP A 193 -16.38 -7.98 9.96
CA ASP A 193 -17.80 -7.73 9.76
C ASP A 193 -18.60 -9.02 9.45
N VAL A 194 -17.97 -10.20 9.64
CA VAL A 194 -18.55 -11.50 9.34
C VAL A 194 -18.84 -12.26 10.65
N GLU A 195 -19.96 -12.98 10.69
CA GLU A 195 -20.30 -13.86 11.81
C GLU A 195 -19.19 -14.93 12.02
N GLY A 196 -18.71 -15.06 13.26
CA GLY A 196 -17.58 -15.94 13.59
C GLY A 196 -16.21 -15.44 13.16
N GLY A 197 -16.15 -14.32 12.42
CA GLY A 197 -14.87 -13.79 11.88
C GLY A 197 -13.93 -13.29 12.96
N ALA A 198 -14.44 -12.64 14.01
CA ALA A 198 -13.61 -12.15 15.12
C ALA A 198 -12.93 -13.29 15.88
N GLU A 199 -13.64 -14.40 16.15
CA GLU A 199 -13.13 -15.60 16.80
C GLU A 199 -12.08 -16.29 15.90
N ALA A 200 -12.33 -16.37 14.60
CA ALA A 200 -11.40 -16.92 13.63
C ALA A 200 -10.09 -16.11 13.57
N LEU A 201 -10.20 -14.79 13.47
CA LEU A 201 -9.08 -13.86 13.47
C LEU A 201 -8.24 -13.92 14.74
N ALA A 202 -8.85 -14.10 15.90
CA ALA A 202 -8.15 -14.23 17.18
C ALA A 202 -7.31 -15.54 17.27
N ARG A 203 -7.73 -16.60 16.58
CA ARG A 203 -7.06 -17.90 16.55
C ARG A 203 -5.99 -18.01 15.44
N LEU A 204 -6.07 -17.15 14.43
CA LEU A 204 -5.18 -17.13 13.30
C LEU A 204 -3.84 -16.49 13.68
N LYS A 205 -2.74 -17.13 13.26
CA LYS A 205 -1.39 -16.57 13.35
C LYS A 205 -0.86 -16.24 11.96
N CYS A 206 -0.32 -15.03 11.81
CA CYS A 206 0.29 -14.56 10.58
C CYS A 206 1.74 -14.16 10.83
N LEU A 207 2.65 -14.62 9.97
CA LEU A 207 4.05 -14.18 9.98
C LEU A 207 4.13 -12.69 9.64
N VAL A 208 4.91 -11.95 10.42
CA VAL A 208 5.19 -10.55 10.14
C VAL A 208 6.68 -10.30 10.12
N ARG A 209 7.14 -9.55 9.13
CA ARG A 209 8.47 -8.97 9.05
C ARG A 209 8.37 -7.46 9.00
N VAL A 210 9.24 -6.77 9.74
CA VAL A 210 9.37 -5.32 9.73
C VAL A 210 10.82 -5.00 9.43
N VAL A 211 11.08 -4.29 8.34
CA VAL A 211 12.43 -3.89 7.91
C VAL A 211 12.57 -2.38 8.06
N GLU A 212 13.52 -1.95 8.86
CA GLU A 212 13.84 -0.52 9.03
C GLU A 212 14.77 -0.09 7.90
N ILE A 213 14.29 0.81 7.03
CA ILE A 213 15.03 1.32 5.87
C ILE A 213 15.09 2.84 6.01
N PRO A 214 16.27 3.42 6.30
CA PRO A 214 16.43 4.86 6.38
C PRO A 214 16.08 5.56 5.07
N LYS A 215 15.60 6.80 5.15
CA LYS A 215 15.25 7.62 3.95
C LYS A 215 16.39 7.76 2.95
N THR A 216 17.63 7.67 3.41
CA THR A 216 18.83 7.80 2.57
C THR A 216 19.03 6.62 1.61
N ASP A 217 18.28 5.53 1.78
CA ASP A 217 18.44 4.31 0.98
C ASP A 217 17.10 3.86 0.35
N ALA A 218 16.47 4.77 -0.38
CA ALA A 218 15.18 4.53 -1.03
C ALA A 218 15.25 3.42 -2.11
N SER A 219 16.41 3.17 -2.71
CA SER A 219 16.59 2.14 -3.74
C SER A 219 16.35 0.73 -3.21
N PHE A 220 16.80 0.43 -1.99
CA PHE A 220 16.58 -0.86 -1.35
C PHE A 220 15.10 -1.14 -1.03
N SER A 221 14.30 -0.10 -0.83
CA SER A 221 12.85 -0.23 -0.62
C SER A 221 12.13 -0.92 -1.79
N THR A 222 12.65 -0.74 -3.01
CA THR A 222 12.11 -1.35 -4.24
C THR A 222 12.46 -2.83 -4.36
N ASP A 223 13.61 -3.25 -3.81
CA ASP A 223 14.10 -4.63 -3.90
C ASP A 223 13.43 -5.57 -2.87
N VAL A 224 12.85 -5.01 -1.80
CA VAL A 224 12.13 -5.78 -0.76
C VAL A 224 10.71 -6.17 -1.21
N THR A 225 10.24 -5.63 -2.33
CA THR A 225 8.93 -5.90 -2.92
C THR A 225 9.01 -7.10 -3.83
#